data_99ce948ca83a03157481fe3bbdb8ae25
#
_entry.id   99ce948ca83a03157481fe3bbdb8ae25
#
_cell.length_a   1.000
_cell.length_b   1.000
_cell.length_c   1.000
_cell.angle_alpha   90.00
_cell.angle_beta   90.00
_cell.angle_gamma   90.00
#
_symmetry.space_group_name_H-M   'P 1'
#
loop_
_entity.id
_entity.type
_entity.pdbx_description
1 polymer ?
#
loop_
_entity_poly.entity_id
_entity_poly.type
_entity_poly.pdbx_seq_one_letter_code
_entity_poly.pdbx_strand_id
1 'polypeptide(L)'
;AMGLITINHGEFNRLHNAKVLLRAHGEPPETYITARRNNIEIIDATCPVVLRLQKKIKQEYIQEDNEDKQIVIYGKNGHAEVLGLVGQTTGKAIVIEKLEEAKSLDFSKSIRLYSQTTKSLDEFQKIVEYIKEHISSDVTFEYYDTICRQVANRIPNIRKFAASHDLVFFVSGKKSSNGKILFNECKKVNPNSHLIDSAEE
;
A
#
# COMPACT_ATOMS: atom_id res chain seq x y z
N ALA A 1 1.52 20.27 -18.97
CA ALA A 1 1.63 18.80 -19.04
C ALA A 1 3.02 18.44 -19.54
N MET A 2 3.69 17.48 -18.86
CA MET A 2 5.07 17.05 -19.20
C MET A 2 5.13 16.09 -20.41
N GLY A 3 4.08 16.04 -21.25
CA GLY A 3 4.02 15.14 -22.41
C GLY A 3 3.81 13.65 -22.07
N LEU A 4 3.55 13.31 -20.81
CA LEU A 4 3.25 11.93 -20.41
C LEU A 4 1.77 11.60 -20.65
N ILE A 5 1.52 10.43 -21.21
CA ILE A 5 0.18 9.87 -21.40
C ILE A 5 -0.03 8.80 -20.34
N THR A 6 -1.10 8.93 -19.56
CA THR A 6 -1.48 7.90 -18.59
C THR A 6 -2.21 6.78 -19.32
N ILE A 7 -1.76 5.55 -19.09
CA ILE A 7 -2.33 4.33 -19.68
C ILE A 7 -2.76 3.35 -18.57
N ASN A 8 -3.71 2.50 -18.87
CA ASN A 8 -4.12 1.37 -18.04
C ASN A 8 -3.41 0.06 -18.46
N HIS A 9 -3.57 -1.01 -17.67
CA HIS A 9 -2.93 -2.30 -17.97
C HIS A 9 -3.37 -2.93 -19.30
N GLY A 10 -4.63 -2.72 -19.72
CA GLY A 10 -5.11 -3.21 -21.01
C GLY A 10 -4.44 -2.52 -22.20
N GLU A 11 -4.18 -1.22 -22.06
CA GLU A 11 -3.43 -0.43 -23.05
C GLU A 11 -1.94 -0.81 -23.00
N PHE A 12 -1.37 -0.99 -21.81
CA PHE A 12 0.01 -1.43 -21.63
C PHE A 12 0.29 -2.76 -22.35
N ASN A 13 -0.63 -3.73 -22.24
CA ASN A 13 -0.48 -5.04 -22.88
C ASN A 13 -0.44 -4.98 -24.41
N ARG A 14 -0.94 -3.89 -25.00
CA ARG A 14 -0.97 -3.64 -26.46
C ARG A 14 0.18 -2.78 -26.97
N LEU A 15 0.93 -2.16 -26.07
CA LEU A 15 2.10 -1.36 -26.44
C LEU A 15 3.24 -2.25 -26.93
N HIS A 16 3.99 -1.72 -27.89
CA HIS A 16 5.24 -2.31 -28.39
C HIS A 16 6.27 -1.20 -28.64
N ASN A 17 7.55 -1.50 -28.44
CA ASN A 17 8.66 -0.58 -28.72
C ASN A 17 8.44 0.81 -28.09
N ALA A 18 7.98 0.85 -26.86
CA ALA A 18 7.61 2.07 -26.14
C ALA A 18 8.47 2.24 -24.88
N LYS A 19 8.47 3.47 -24.34
CA LYS A 19 9.07 3.78 -23.05
C LYS A 19 7.96 4.08 -22.03
N VAL A 20 7.96 3.39 -20.89
CA VAL A 20 6.91 3.49 -19.88
C VAL A 20 7.50 3.78 -18.50
N LEU A 21 6.96 4.78 -17.82
CA LEU A 21 7.27 5.11 -16.43
C LEU A 21 6.30 4.37 -15.49
N LEU A 22 6.82 3.48 -14.65
CA LEU A 22 6.07 2.86 -13.57
C LEU A 22 6.02 3.76 -12.34
N ARG A 23 4.85 3.83 -11.71
CA ARG A 23 4.60 4.68 -10.53
C ARG A 23 5.19 4.09 -9.26
N ALA A 24 5.24 4.88 -8.19
CA ALA A 24 5.78 4.50 -6.89
C ALA A 24 5.10 3.30 -6.20
N HIS A 25 3.94 2.87 -6.68
CA HIS A 25 3.14 1.79 -6.08
C HIS A 25 3.66 0.37 -6.38
N GLY A 26 4.57 0.24 -7.36
CA GLY A 26 5.03 -1.06 -7.84
C GLY A 26 4.01 -1.77 -8.73
N GLU A 27 4.47 -2.78 -9.44
CA GLU A 27 3.68 -3.56 -10.39
C GLU A 27 3.82 -5.06 -10.11
N PRO A 28 2.86 -5.89 -10.52
CA PRO A 28 2.98 -7.34 -10.45
C PRO A 28 4.05 -7.84 -11.45
N PRO A 29 4.62 -9.04 -11.24
CA PRO A 29 5.66 -9.62 -12.12
C PRO A 29 5.25 -9.70 -13.58
N GLU A 30 3.97 -9.90 -13.89
CA GLU A 30 3.42 -9.99 -15.25
C GLU A 30 3.67 -8.72 -16.05
N THR A 31 3.66 -7.54 -15.41
CA THR A 31 3.96 -6.26 -16.07
C THR A 31 5.37 -6.28 -16.64
N TYR A 32 6.35 -6.77 -15.88
CA TYR A 32 7.74 -6.84 -16.33
C TYR A 32 7.95 -7.92 -17.39
N ILE A 33 7.21 -9.05 -17.31
CA ILE A 33 7.25 -10.10 -18.34
C ILE A 33 6.68 -9.56 -19.65
N THR A 34 5.55 -8.89 -19.61
CA THR A 34 4.90 -8.27 -20.79
C THR A 34 5.80 -7.19 -21.40
N ALA A 35 6.42 -6.35 -20.57
CA ALA A 35 7.36 -5.34 -21.05
C ALA A 35 8.50 -5.95 -21.87
N ARG A 36 9.12 -7.02 -21.35
CA ARG A 36 10.20 -7.74 -22.07
C ARG A 36 9.71 -8.32 -23.38
N ARG A 37 8.55 -8.99 -23.37
CA ARG A 37 7.95 -9.60 -24.56
C ARG A 37 7.63 -8.58 -25.66
N ASN A 38 7.16 -7.39 -25.26
CA ASN A 38 6.71 -6.35 -26.17
C ASN A 38 7.79 -5.30 -26.46
N ASN A 39 9.04 -5.52 -26.05
CA ASN A 39 10.15 -4.58 -26.21
C ASN A 39 9.83 -3.18 -25.64
N ILE A 40 9.25 -3.13 -24.42
CA ILE A 40 8.96 -1.90 -23.70
C ILE A 40 10.12 -1.60 -22.75
N GLU A 41 10.69 -0.41 -22.88
CA GLU A 41 11.67 0.12 -21.91
C GLU A 41 10.94 0.62 -20.66
N ILE A 42 11.22 0.02 -19.51
CA ILE A 42 10.64 0.44 -18.23
C ILE A 42 11.58 1.42 -17.53
N ILE A 43 11.05 2.58 -17.17
CA ILE A 43 11.62 3.48 -16.15
C ILE A 43 10.88 3.17 -14.85
N ASP A 44 11.53 2.44 -13.95
CA ASP A 44 10.89 2.00 -12.71
C ASP A 44 11.09 3.04 -11.59
N ALA A 45 10.03 3.78 -11.26
CA ALA A 45 9.99 4.72 -10.15
C ALA A 45 9.31 4.13 -8.90
N THR A 46 9.24 2.81 -8.78
CA THR A 46 8.66 2.14 -7.60
C THR A 46 9.40 2.55 -6.33
N CYS A 47 8.64 2.91 -5.31
CA CYS A 47 9.21 3.25 -4.00
C CYS A 47 10.07 2.09 -3.45
N PRO A 48 11.30 2.35 -2.98
CA PRO A 48 12.16 1.29 -2.44
C PRO A 48 11.54 0.52 -1.26
N VAL A 49 10.63 1.15 -0.50
CA VAL A 49 9.89 0.47 0.58
C VAL A 49 8.94 -0.58 -0.01
N VAL A 50 8.22 -0.24 -1.08
CA VAL A 50 7.32 -1.16 -1.79
C VAL A 50 8.11 -2.30 -2.45
N LEU A 51 9.23 -2.00 -3.11
CA LEU A 51 10.09 -3.04 -3.71
C LEU A 51 10.59 -4.05 -2.67
N ARG A 52 11.02 -3.57 -1.49
CA ARG A 52 11.44 -4.48 -0.40
C ARG A 52 10.30 -5.36 0.08
N LEU A 53 9.10 -4.79 0.19
CA LEU A 53 7.91 -5.53 0.60
C LEU A 53 7.52 -6.59 -0.45
N GLN A 54 7.48 -6.24 -1.73
CA GLN A 54 7.25 -7.18 -2.83
C GLN A 54 8.26 -8.33 -2.82
N LYS A 55 9.55 -8.01 -2.68
CA LYS A 55 10.61 -9.02 -2.59
C LYS A 55 10.42 -9.95 -1.40
N LYS A 56 10.06 -9.42 -0.23
CA LYS A 56 9.82 -10.21 0.98
C LYS A 56 8.64 -11.18 0.79
N ILE A 57 7.51 -10.69 0.30
CA ILE A 57 6.31 -11.52 0.04
C ILE A 57 6.65 -12.61 -1.00
N LYS A 58 7.36 -12.27 -2.08
CA LYS A 58 7.78 -13.24 -3.09
C LYS A 58 8.68 -14.32 -2.51
N GLN A 59 9.66 -13.95 -1.69
CA GLN A 59 10.56 -14.90 -1.05
C GLN A 59 9.79 -15.84 -0.13
N GLU A 60 8.89 -15.31 0.69
CA GLU A 60 8.03 -16.10 1.58
C GLU A 60 7.11 -17.06 0.81
N TYR A 61 6.61 -16.63 -0.35
CA TYR A 61 5.76 -17.45 -1.20
C TYR A 61 6.52 -18.59 -1.87
N ILE A 62 7.80 -18.40 -2.20
CA ILE A 62 8.62 -19.40 -2.90
C ILE A 62 9.27 -20.39 -1.92
N GLN A 63 9.56 -19.96 -0.69
CA GLN A 63 10.25 -20.75 0.34
C GLN A 63 9.29 -21.71 1.03
N GLU A 64 8.98 -22.86 0.51
CA GLU A 64 8.28 -23.97 1.15
C GLU A 64 6.85 -24.25 0.73
N ASP A 65 6.39 -25.48 1.05
CA ASP A 65 5.05 -26.01 0.80
C ASP A 65 3.94 -25.02 1.15
N ASN A 66 3.40 -24.39 0.11
CA ASN A 66 2.40 -23.33 0.27
C ASN A 66 1.00 -23.84 0.64
N GLU A 67 0.80 -25.16 0.76
CA GLU A 67 -0.53 -25.73 0.97
C GLU A 67 -1.09 -25.45 2.37
N ASP A 68 -0.22 -25.28 3.37
CA ASP A 68 -0.62 -25.05 4.77
C ASP A 68 -0.40 -23.62 5.26
N LYS A 69 -0.14 -22.67 4.35
CA LYS A 69 0.18 -21.29 4.70
C LYS A 69 -0.70 -20.28 3.96
N GLN A 70 -1.26 -19.31 4.69
CA GLN A 70 -1.98 -18.17 4.15
C GLN A 70 -1.09 -16.93 4.17
N ILE A 71 -0.83 -16.33 3.01
CA ILE A 71 -0.27 -14.98 2.92
C ILE A 71 -1.43 -14.00 2.91
N VAL A 72 -1.48 -13.15 3.92
CA VAL A 72 -2.55 -12.17 4.13
C VAL A 72 -1.99 -10.76 3.98
N ILE A 73 -2.69 -9.92 3.24
CA ILE A 73 -2.32 -8.52 3.00
C ILE A 73 -3.43 -7.62 3.53
N TYR A 74 -3.16 -6.90 4.62
CA TYR A 74 -4.02 -5.83 5.09
C TYR A 74 -3.85 -4.62 4.16
N GLY A 75 -4.82 -4.38 3.28
CA GLY A 75 -4.73 -3.36 2.23
C GLY A 75 -6.08 -3.05 1.61
N LYS A 76 -6.14 -2.03 0.77
CA LYS A 76 -7.34 -1.69 0.01
C LYS A 76 -7.40 -2.55 -1.25
N ASN A 77 -8.45 -3.34 -1.41
CA ASN A 77 -8.64 -4.17 -2.60
C ASN A 77 -8.69 -3.32 -3.88
N GLY A 78 -8.05 -3.77 -4.93
CA GLY A 78 -7.92 -3.02 -6.18
C GLY A 78 -6.96 -1.84 -6.17
N HIS A 79 -6.34 -1.50 -5.03
CA HIS A 79 -5.28 -0.48 -4.99
C HIS A 79 -4.03 -0.96 -5.72
N ALA A 80 -3.38 -0.09 -6.50
CA ALA A 80 -2.22 -0.45 -7.33
C ALA A 80 -1.10 -1.14 -6.54
N GLU A 81 -0.76 -0.66 -5.35
CA GLU A 81 0.23 -1.30 -4.49
C GLU A 81 -0.20 -2.72 -4.10
N VAL A 82 -1.46 -2.90 -3.70
CA VAL A 82 -1.99 -4.21 -3.27
C VAL A 82 -2.00 -5.20 -4.44
N LEU A 83 -2.38 -4.76 -5.65
CA LEU A 83 -2.29 -5.58 -6.86
C LEU A 83 -0.85 -6.04 -7.13
N GLY A 84 0.12 -5.14 -6.95
CA GLY A 84 1.54 -5.47 -7.05
C GLY A 84 2.01 -6.49 -6.01
N LEU A 85 1.49 -6.42 -4.77
CA LEU A 85 1.80 -7.36 -3.70
C LEU A 85 1.15 -8.73 -3.94
N VAL A 86 -0.13 -8.76 -4.28
CA VAL A 86 -0.87 -10.00 -4.61
C VAL A 86 -0.23 -10.72 -5.80
N GLY A 87 0.25 -9.98 -6.79
CA GLY A 87 0.99 -10.53 -7.93
C GLY A 87 2.26 -11.31 -7.55
N GLN A 88 2.90 -10.98 -6.41
CA GLN A 88 4.08 -11.71 -5.93
C GLN A 88 3.77 -13.14 -5.48
N THR A 89 2.49 -13.45 -5.24
CA THR A 89 1.98 -14.77 -4.84
C THR A 89 1.16 -15.46 -5.94
N THR A 90 1.36 -15.08 -7.20
CA THR A 90 0.56 -15.57 -8.33
C THR A 90 -0.96 -15.43 -8.11
N GLY A 91 -1.38 -14.40 -7.38
CA GLY A 91 -2.79 -14.13 -7.09
C GLY A 91 -3.36 -14.87 -5.86
N LYS A 92 -2.55 -15.64 -5.12
CA LYS A 92 -3.04 -16.49 -4.00
C LYS A 92 -3.11 -15.77 -2.64
N ALA A 93 -2.52 -14.58 -2.51
CA ALA A 93 -2.62 -13.83 -1.26
C ALA A 93 -4.06 -13.38 -0.99
N ILE A 94 -4.46 -13.49 0.28
CA ILE A 94 -5.77 -13.03 0.77
C ILE A 94 -5.66 -11.55 1.13
N VAL A 95 -6.53 -10.72 0.57
CA VAL A 95 -6.59 -9.30 0.91
C VAL A 95 -7.71 -9.07 1.91
N ILE A 96 -7.39 -8.36 2.99
CA ILE A 96 -8.37 -7.90 3.99
C ILE A 96 -8.27 -6.37 4.11
N GLU A 97 -9.39 -5.67 4.11
CA GLU A 97 -9.44 -4.21 4.21
C GLU A 97 -9.67 -3.71 5.63
N LYS A 98 -10.30 -4.55 6.46
CA LYS A 98 -10.75 -4.23 7.82
C LYS A 98 -10.80 -5.48 8.69
N LEU A 99 -10.89 -5.28 10.01
CA LEU A 99 -10.89 -6.35 11.02
C LEU A 99 -11.97 -7.42 10.78
N GLU A 100 -13.17 -7.01 10.35
CA GLU A 100 -14.28 -7.94 10.13
C GLU A 100 -13.95 -9.01 9.10
N GLU A 101 -13.13 -8.68 8.09
CA GLU A 101 -12.74 -9.61 7.04
C GLU A 101 -11.68 -10.61 7.52
N ALA A 102 -10.94 -10.30 8.59
CA ALA A 102 -10.03 -11.25 9.21
C ALA A 102 -10.75 -12.47 9.80
N LYS A 103 -12.04 -12.37 10.08
CA LYS A 103 -12.88 -13.49 10.56
C LYS A 103 -13.05 -14.61 9.55
N SER A 104 -12.80 -14.35 8.27
CA SER A 104 -12.89 -15.34 7.20
C SER A 104 -11.60 -16.13 6.96
N LEU A 105 -10.52 -15.82 7.69
CA LEU A 105 -9.26 -16.55 7.61
C LEU A 105 -9.39 -17.96 8.21
N ASP A 106 -8.63 -18.89 7.68
CA ASP A 106 -8.53 -20.23 8.21
C ASP A 106 -7.46 -20.29 9.32
N PHE A 107 -7.92 -20.27 10.56
CA PHE A 107 -7.04 -20.27 11.73
C PHE A 107 -6.39 -21.64 12.06
N SER A 108 -6.73 -22.69 11.32
CA SER A 108 -6.04 -23.98 11.38
C SER A 108 -4.77 -24.02 10.53
N LYS A 109 -4.49 -22.94 9.76
CA LYS A 109 -3.32 -22.80 8.89
C LYS A 109 -2.38 -21.71 9.38
N SER A 110 -1.09 -21.87 9.10
CA SER A 110 -0.11 -20.82 9.36
C SER A 110 -0.44 -19.54 8.61
N ILE A 111 -0.28 -18.38 9.25
CA ILE A 111 -0.59 -17.07 8.67
C ILE A 111 0.67 -16.21 8.63
N ARG A 112 0.89 -15.56 7.48
CA ARG A 112 1.90 -14.52 7.27
C ARG A 112 1.18 -13.22 6.90
N LEU A 113 1.08 -12.29 7.85
CA LEU A 113 0.36 -11.03 7.69
C LEU A 113 1.30 -9.88 7.31
N TYR A 114 0.98 -9.20 6.24
CA TYR A 114 1.64 -7.98 5.75
C TYR A 114 0.66 -6.82 5.69
N SER A 115 1.15 -5.59 5.66
CA SER A 115 0.31 -4.41 5.46
C SER A 115 0.73 -3.65 4.20
N GLN A 116 -0.25 -3.11 3.48
CA GLN A 116 -0.03 -2.03 2.52
C GLN A 116 0.65 -0.86 3.25
N THR A 117 1.64 -0.24 2.61
CA THR A 117 2.52 0.75 3.23
C THR A 117 1.83 2.01 3.75
N THR A 118 0.58 2.25 3.32
CA THR A 118 -0.20 3.47 3.63
C THR A 118 -1.43 3.23 4.53
N LYS A 119 -1.54 2.05 5.13
CA LYS A 119 -2.66 1.72 6.04
C LYS A 119 -2.44 2.26 7.46
N SER A 120 -3.46 2.15 8.30
CA SER A 120 -3.43 2.55 9.70
C SER A 120 -2.67 1.53 10.55
N LEU A 121 -1.73 2.01 11.37
CA LEU A 121 -1.00 1.17 12.32
C LEU A 121 -1.91 0.64 13.43
N ASP A 122 -2.84 1.47 13.94
CA ASP A 122 -3.75 1.08 15.01
C ASP A 122 -4.71 -0.05 14.57
N GLU A 123 -5.22 0.04 13.33
CA GLU A 123 -6.06 -1.02 12.78
C GLU A 123 -5.28 -2.30 12.49
N PHE A 124 -4.05 -2.17 11.98
CA PHE A 124 -3.16 -3.30 11.79
C PHE A 124 -2.92 -4.04 13.10
N GLN A 125 -2.67 -3.31 14.20
CA GLN A 125 -2.47 -3.89 15.52
C GLN A 125 -3.72 -4.65 16.01
N LYS A 126 -4.92 -4.11 15.81
CA LYS A 126 -6.18 -4.80 16.14
C LYS A 126 -6.35 -6.12 15.37
N ILE A 127 -5.97 -6.12 14.09
CA ILE A 127 -6.00 -7.34 13.27
C ILE A 127 -4.99 -8.37 13.80
N VAL A 128 -3.78 -7.93 14.17
CA VAL A 128 -2.75 -8.79 14.76
C VAL A 128 -3.24 -9.43 16.06
N GLU A 129 -3.84 -8.64 16.96
CA GLU A 129 -4.39 -9.13 18.22
C GLU A 129 -5.51 -10.13 17.97
N TYR A 130 -6.45 -9.82 17.09
CA TYR A 130 -7.54 -10.72 16.73
C TYR A 130 -7.03 -12.07 16.20
N ILE A 131 -6.06 -12.07 15.28
CA ILE A 131 -5.49 -13.32 14.74
C ILE A 131 -4.79 -14.11 15.85
N LYS A 132 -4.03 -13.45 16.74
CA LYS A 132 -3.36 -14.11 17.88
C LYS A 132 -4.34 -14.82 18.81
N GLU A 133 -5.51 -14.25 19.01
CA GLU A 133 -6.54 -14.82 19.90
C GLU A 133 -7.26 -16.05 19.29
N HIS A 134 -7.24 -16.18 17.95
CA HIS A 134 -8.04 -17.18 17.26
C HIS A 134 -7.21 -18.29 16.57
N ILE A 135 -5.91 -18.05 16.37
CA ILE A 135 -5.05 -19.02 15.67
C ILE A 135 -4.83 -20.28 16.50
N SER A 136 -4.84 -21.44 15.86
CA SER A 136 -4.58 -22.73 16.50
C SER A 136 -3.15 -22.80 17.05
N SER A 137 -2.97 -23.48 18.16
CA SER A 137 -1.69 -23.58 18.87
C SER A 137 -0.61 -24.39 18.14
N ASP A 138 -1.01 -25.20 17.17
CA ASP A 138 -0.17 -26.10 16.36
C ASP A 138 0.35 -25.49 15.07
N VAL A 139 -0.07 -24.25 14.75
CA VAL A 139 0.39 -23.52 13.57
C VAL A 139 1.07 -22.20 13.93
N THR A 140 1.75 -21.58 12.96
CA THR A 140 2.52 -20.36 13.21
C THR A 140 1.81 -19.11 12.70
N PHE A 141 1.86 -18.04 13.51
CA PHE A 141 1.46 -16.70 13.08
C PHE A 141 2.66 -15.75 13.10
N GLU A 142 2.97 -15.23 11.95
CA GLU A 142 3.97 -14.16 11.82
C GLU A 142 3.33 -12.94 11.16
N TYR A 143 3.68 -11.78 11.67
CA TYR A 143 3.20 -10.51 11.13
C TYR A 143 4.34 -9.54 10.96
N TYR A 144 4.23 -8.72 9.93
CA TYR A 144 5.25 -7.77 9.55
C TYR A 144 4.62 -6.40 9.42
N ASP A 145 4.99 -5.50 10.33
CA ASP A 145 4.62 -4.09 10.23
C ASP A 145 5.39 -3.46 9.05
N THR A 146 4.76 -3.51 7.89
CA THR A 146 5.29 -2.97 6.65
C THR A 146 4.74 -1.59 6.31
N ILE A 147 4.04 -0.94 7.26
CA ILE A 147 3.56 0.43 7.13
C ILE A 147 4.76 1.38 7.06
N CYS A 148 4.74 2.26 6.05
CA CYS A 148 5.81 3.22 5.85
C CYS A 148 5.87 4.23 7.00
N ARG A 149 7.00 4.33 7.69
CA ARG A 149 7.17 5.28 8.82
C ARG A 149 7.00 6.73 8.39
N GLN A 150 7.34 7.08 7.15
CA GLN A 150 7.05 8.40 6.60
C GLN A 150 5.55 8.69 6.53
N VAL A 151 4.73 7.66 6.32
CA VAL A 151 3.27 7.79 6.32
C VAL A 151 2.72 7.77 7.75
N ALA A 152 3.13 6.80 8.57
CA ALA A 152 2.68 6.66 9.95
C ALA A 152 2.96 7.92 10.79
N ASN A 153 4.14 8.53 10.59
CA ASN A 153 4.55 9.72 11.35
C ASN A 153 3.95 11.03 10.81
N ARG A 154 3.30 11.03 9.65
CA ARG A 154 2.73 12.27 9.07
C ARG A 154 1.66 12.88 9.97
N ILE A 155 0.74 12.09 10.49
CA ILE A 155 -0.36 12.59 11.33
C ILE A 155 0.18 13.21 12.63
N PRO A 156 1.01 12.53 13.44
CA PRO A 156 1.61 13.14 14.62
C PRO A 156 2.40 14.41 14.30
N ASN A 157 3.21 14.39 13.25
CA ASN A 157 4.04 15.52 12.87
C ASN A 157 3.20 16.72 12.43
N ILE A 158 2.16 16.52 11.60
CA ILE A 158 1.31 17.61 11.14
C ILE A 158 0.47 18.20 12.27
N ARG A 159 0.00 17.38 13.22
CA ARG A 159 -0.69 17.86 14.42
C ARG A 159 0.23 18.73 15.26
N LYS A 160 1.47 18.26 15.52
CA LYS A 160 2.47 19.02 16.27
C LYS A 160 2.78 20.35 15.58
N PHE A 161 3.00 20.32 14.27
CA PHE A 161 3.25 21.52 13.47
C PHE A 161 2.06 22.49 13.55
N ALA A 162 0.85 22.02 13.29
CA ALA A 162 -0.33 22.87 13.29
C ALA A 162 -0.62 23.49 14.67
N ALA A 163 -0.38 22.75 15.76
CA ALA A 163 -0.58 23.26 17.12
C ALA A 163 0.45 24.33 17.52
N SER A 164 1.61 24.40 16.86
CA SER A 164 2.67 25.37 17.17
C SER A 164 2.63 26.65 16.33
N HIS A 165 1.61 26.86 15.50
CA HIS A 165 1.48 28.01 14.62
C HIS A 165 0.09 28.66 14.73
N ASP A 166 0.02 29.98 14.61
CA ASP A 166 -1.23 30.73 14.70
C ASP A 166 -2.13 30.55 13.47
N LEU A 167 -1.51 30.33 12.30
CA LEU A 167 -2.15 30.15 11.01
C LEU A 167 -1.41 29.09 10.18
N VAL A 168 -2.16 28.19 9.54
CA VAL A 168 -1.58 27.14 8.70
C VAL A 168 -2.23 27.16 7.31
N PHE A 169 -1.41 27.32 6.28
CA PHE A 169 -1.80 27.06 4.90
C PHE A 169 -1.35 25.67 4.48
N PHE A 170 -2.31 24.79 4.23
CA PHE A 170 -2.04 23.41 3.80
C PHE A 170 -2.22 23.30 2.29
N VAL A 171 -1.11 23.14 1.58
CA VAL A 171 -1.12 23.04 0.11
C VAL A 171 -1.35 21.60 -0.33
N SER A 172 -2.46 21.34 -1.02
CA SER A 172 -2.75 20.00 -1.56
C SER A 172 -3.82 20.06 -2.63
N GLY A 173 -3.64 19.29 -3.71
CA GLY A 173 -4.68 19.17 -4.75
C GLY A 173 -6.02 18.66 -4.19
N LYS A 174 -7.12 19.28 -4.62
CA LYS A 174 -8.52 18.98 -4.17
C LYS A 174 -8.92 17.51 -4.31
N LYS A 175 -8.30 16.76 -5.24
CA LYS A 175 -8.56 15.32 -5.46
C LYS A 175 -7.66 14.39 -4.63
N SER A 176 -6.69 14.92 -3.88
CA SER A 176 -5.77 14.13 -3.07
C SER A 176 -6.46 13.58 -1.82
N SER A 177 -6.71 12.28 -1.76
CA SER A 177 -7.28 11.61 -0.57
C SER A 177 -6.36 11.77 0.65
N ASN A 178 -5.05 11.62 0.46
CA ASN A 178 -4.06 11.78 1.53
C ASN A 178 -4.00 13.24 2.02
N GLY A 179 -4.05 14.20 1.09
CA GLY A 179 -4.12 15.63 1.43
C GLY A 179 -5.32 15.97 2.31
N LYS A 180 -6.51 15.45 1.96
CA LYS A 180 -7.72 15.65 2.76
C LYS A 180 -7.61 15.10 4.18
N ILE A 181 -7.05 13.90 4.34
CA ILE A 181 -6.85 13.29 5.67
C ILE A 181 -5.92 14.17 6.50
N LEU A 182 -4.77 14.55 5.96
CA LEU A 182 -3.78 15.36 6.69
C LEU A 182 -4.30 16.76 7.00
N PHE A 183 -5.03 17.38 6.08
CA PHE A 183 -5.65 18.69 6.33
C PHE A 183 -6.69 18.61 7.45
N ASN A 184 -7.53 17.57 7.48
CA ASN A 184 -8.48 17.38 8.56
C ASN A 184 -7.79 17.22 9.92
N GLU A 185 -6.64 16.59 9.96
CA GLU A 185 -5.82 16.47 11.18
C GLU A 185 -5.19 17.81 11.60
N CYS A 186 -4.79 18.67 10.64
CA CYS A 186 -4.40 20.06 10.93
C CYS A 186 -5.57 20.82 11.57
N LYS A 187 -6.72 20.76 10.93
CA LYS A 187 -7.93 21.52 11.32
C LYS A 187 -8.45 21.13 12.70
N LYS A 188 -8.29 19.86 13.11
CA LYS A 188 -8.67 19.37 14.45
C LYS A 188 -7.90 20.06 15.58
N VAL A 189 -6.62 20.38 15.36
CA VAL A 189 -5.74 20.96 16.38
C VAL A 189 -5.53 22.46 16.21
N ASN A 190 -5.71 22.98 15.00
CA ASN A 190 -5.67 24.40 14.69
C ASN A 190 -6.84 24.78 13.77
N PRO A 191 -7.93 25.33 14.32
CA PRO A 191 -9.08 25.77 13.51
C PRO A 191 -8.75 26.83 12.46
N ASN A 192 -7.63 27.56 12.63
CA ASN A 192 -7.13 28.57 11.69
C ASN A 192 -6.23 27.93 10.58
N SER A 193 -6.59 26.72 10.14
CA SER A 193 -5.94 26.04 9.03
C SER A 193 -6.78 26.13 7.78
N HIS A 194 -6.15 26.44 6.63
CA HIS A 194 -6.80 26.63 5.33
C HIS A 194 -6.17 25.72 4.28
N LEU A 195 -7.03 25.02 3.51
CA LEU A 195 -6.60 24.21 2.38
C LEU A 195 -6.55 25.09 1.14
N ILE A 196 -5.41 25.09 0.46
CA ILE A 196 -5.22 25.78 -0.82
C ILE A 196 -4.67 24.79 -1.86
N ASP A 197 -5.13 24.85 -3.10
CA ASP A 197 -4.64 23.99 -4.18
C ASP A 197 -3.95 24.75 -5.33
N SER A 198 -4.05 26.06 -5.34
CA SER A 198 -3.36 26.94 -6.30
C SER A 198 -2.91 28.24 -5.64
N ALA A 199 -2.03 28.97 -6.32
CA ALA A 199 -1.56 30.29 -5.87
C ALA A 199 -2.62 31.39 -6.00
N GLU A 200 -3.76 31.10 -6.61
CA GLU A 200 -4.86 32.04 -6.86
C GLU A 200 -5.94 32.01 -5.75
N GLU A 201 -5.88 31.02 -4.86
CA GLU A 201 -6.73 30.87 -3.66
C GLU A 201 -6.09 31.54 -2.43
#